data_78e386857f99d03026789b9c643fdf84
#
_entry.id   78e386857f99d03026789b9c643fdf84
#
_cell.length_a   1.000
_cell.length_b   1.000
_cell.length_c   1.000
_cell.angle_alpha   90.00
_cell.angle_beta   90.00
_cell.angle_gamma   90.00
#
_symmetry.space_group_name_H-M   'P 1'
#
loop_
_entity.id
_entity.type
_entity.pdbx_description
1 polymer ?
#
loop_
_entity_poly.entity_id
_entity_poly.type
_entity_poly.pdbx_seq_one_letter_code
_entity_poly.pdbx_strand_id
1 'polypeptide(L)'
;MFKFAIVILLLNLYTPTFSSTKEKIISQMRYSDNLSFNFTQLIDEKKENGSCIIKYPKKIYCEYDGYDKKIIVSNGKTLVIKNRNNGNYYLYPLKKTPLELLLDKNFLISKIKDLE
;
A
#
# COMPACT_ATOMS: atom_id res chain seq x y z
N MET A 1 -50.85 3.26 -18.83
CA MET A 1 -50.49 3.62 -17.45
C MET A 1 -49.56 2.62 -16.79
N PHE A 2 -49.73 1.34 -16.96
CA PHE A 2 -48.85 0.34 -16.35
C PHE A 2 -47.42 0.34 -16.84
N LYS A 3 -47.15 0.79 -18.06
CA LYS A 3 -45.81 0.83 -18.63
C LYS A 3 -44.88 1.91 -18.01
N PHE A 4 -45.46 2.99 -17.47
CA PHE A 4 -44.70 4.08 -16.84
C PHE A 4 -44.24 3.73 -15.41
N ALA A 5 -45.04 2.95 -14.69
CA ALA A 5 -44.64 2.51 -13.34
C ALA A 5 -43.43 1.54 -13.33
N ILE A 6 -43.32 0.71 -14.38
CA ILE A 6 -42.22 -0.26 -14.50
C ILE A 6 -40.90 0.45 -14.84
N VAL A 7 -40.93 1.50 -15.66
CA VAL A 7 -39.74 2.28 -16.03
C VAL A 7 -39.17 3.04 -14.83
N ILE A 8 -40.03 3.57 -13.96
CA ILE A 8 -39.60 4.28 -12.74
C ILE A 8 -38.98 3.32 -11.71
N LEU A 9 -39.49 2.10 -11.63
CA LEU A 9 -38.94 1.08 -10.74
C LEU A 9 -37.54 0.61 -11.14
N LEU A 10 -37.27 0.59 -12.46
CA LEU A 10 -35.97 0.18 -13.00
C LEU A 10 -34.86 1.23 -12.81
N LEU A 11 -35.23 2.50 -12.65
CA LEU A 11 -34.27 3.59 -12.43
C LEU A 11 -33.70 3.64 -11.01
N ASN A 12 -34.31 2.94 -10.06
CA ASN A 12 -33.85 2.90 -8.68
C ASN A 12 -32.82 1.80 -8.39
N LEU A 13 -32.44 1.01 -9.40
CA LEU A 13 -31.47 -0.09 -9.23
C LEU A 13 -30.00 0.34 -9.42
N TYR A 14 -29.75 1.58 -9.81
CA TYR A 14 -28.41 2.10 -9.98
C TYR A 14 -27.96 2.83 -8.72
N THR A 15 -27.49 2.07 -7.74
CA THR A 15 -26.82 2.66 -6.55
C THR A 15 -25.32 2.76 -6.84
N PRO A 16 -24.69 3.93 -6.58
CA PRO A 16 -23.24 4.04 -6.76
C PRO A 16 -22.52 3.16 -5.76
N THR A 17 -21.56 2.34 -6.25
CA THR A 17 -20.86 1.32 -5.49
C THR A 17 -19.54 1.80 -4.89
N PHE A 18 -19.28 3.11 -4.78
CA PHE A 18 -18.00 3.65 -4.30
C PHE A 18 -17.68 3.26 -2.85
N SER A 19 -18.67 3.20 -1.96
CA SER A 19 -18.47 2.79 -0.56
C SER A 19 -18.09 1.32 -0.42
N SER A 20 -18.55 0.44 -1.33
CA SER A 20 -18.27 -0.99 -1.26
C SER A 20 -16.81 -1.33 -1.59
N THR A 21 -16.15 -0.54 -2.46
CA THR A 21 -14.74 -0.75 -2.81
C THR A 21 -13.81 -0.45 -1.63
N LYS A 22 -14.06 0.64 -0.93
CA LYS A 22 -13.31 1.05 0.27
C LYS A 22 -13.42 0.00 1.38
N GLU A 23 -14.63 -0.44 1.68
CA GLU A 23 -14.89 -1.48 2.68
C GLU A 23 -14.25 -2.81 2.31
N LYS A 24 -14.26 -3.16 1.03
CA LYS A 24 -13.62 -4.38 0.53
C LYS A 24 -12.11 -4.35 0.73
N ILE A 25 -11.46 -3.23 0.43
CA ILE A 25 -10.01 -3.04 0.65
C ILE A 25 -9.68 -3.18 2.13
N ILE A 26 -10.43 -2.52 3.01
CA ILE A 26 -10.24 -2.58 4.47
C ILE A 26 -10.40 -4.01 4.97
N SER A 27 -11.45 -4.72 4.51
CA SER A 27 -11.69 -6.11 4.89
C SER A 27 -10.54 -7.01 4.47
N GLN A 28 -10.04 -6.87 3.24
CA GLN A 28 -8.91 -7.65 2.76
C GLN A 28 -7.65 -7.36 3.57
N MET A 29 -7.40 -6.11 3.94
CA MET A 29 -6.24 -5.74 4.77
C MET A 29 -6.32 -6.34 6.16
N ARG A 30 -7.51 -6.39 6.76
CA ARG A 30 -7.69 -6.95 8.12
C ARG A 30 -7.35 -8.43 8.19
N TYR A 31 -7.67 -9.19 7.14
CA TYR A 31 -7.50 -10.64 7.11
C TYR A 31 -6.19 -11.08 6.45
N SER A 32 -5.43 -10.15 5.87
CA SER A 32 -4.16 -10.48 5.22
C SER A 32 -2.99 -10.11 6.13
N ASP A 33 -2.09 -11.06 6.36
CA ASP A 33 -0.84 -10.82 7.09
C ASP A 33 0.27 -10.33 6.17
N ASN A 34 0.15 -10.57 4.87
CA ASN A 34 1.13 -10.23 3.87
C ASN A 34 0.51 -9.34 2.78
N LEU A 35 1.30 -8.41 2.27
CA LEU A 35 0.93 -7.55 1.16
C LEU A 35 2.09 -7.50 0.18
N SER A 36 1.84 -7.79 -1.09
CA SER A 36 2.82 -7.66 -2.18
C SER A 36 2.32 -6.64 -3.20
N PHE A 37 3.21 -5.77 -3.65
CA PHE A 37 2.84 -4.77 -4.65
C PHE A 37 4.06 -4.30 -5.45
N ASN A 38 3.79 -3.82 -6.64
CA ASN A 38 4.76 -3.11 -7.47
C ASN A 38 4.48 -1.61 -7.34
N PHE A 39 5.52 -0.81 -7.44
CA PHE A 39 5.40 0.63 -7.33
C PHE A 39 6.24 1.36 -8.36
N THR A 40 5.84 2.59 -8.65
CA THR A 40 6.62 3.57 -9.38
C THR A 40 6.73 4.81 -8.52
N GLN A 41 7.96 5.27 -8.32
CA GLN A 41 8.26 6.42 -7.48
C GLN A 41 8.91 7.51 -8.33
N LEU A 42 8.42 8.75 -8.18
CA LEU A 42 9.01 9.93 -8.81
C LEU A 42 9.66 10.79 -7.74
N ILE A 43 10.98 11.00 -7.85
CA ILE A 43 11.74 11.89 -6.99
C ILE A 43 12.56 12.79 -7.90
N ASP A 44 12.31 14.11 -7.84
CA ASP A 44 13.05 15.13 -8.62
C ASP A 44 13.14 14.77 -10.11
N GLU A 45 11.98 14.45 -10.72
CA GLU A 45 11.84 14.01 -12.12
C GLU A 45 12.48 12.65 -12.43
N LYS A 46 13.14 12.03 -11.47
CA LYS A 46 13.69 10.69 -11.63
C LYS A 46 12.65 9.63 -11.28
N LYS A 47 12.42 8.73 -12.22
CA LYS A 47 11.46 7.63 -12.07
C LYS A 47 12.19 6.38 -11.59
N GLU A 48 11.73 5.82 -10.48
CA GLU A 48 12.20 4.53 -9.97
C GLU A 48 11.04 3.55 -9.88
N ASN A 49 11.27 2.33 -10.31
CA ASN A 49 10.32 1.23 -10.19
C ASN A 49 10.85 0.20 -9.20
N GLY A 50 9.95 -0.54 -8.60
CA GLY A 50 10.33 -1.61 -7.71
C GLY A 50 9.14 -2.44 -7.27
N SER A 51 9.44 -3.38 -6.39
CA SER A 51 8.45 -4.26 -5.78
C SER A 51 8.71 -4.40 -4.30
N CYS A 52 7.65 -4.54 -3.53
CA CYS A 52 7.73 -4.71 -2.08
C CYS A 52 6.87 -5.88 -1.63
N ILE A 53 7.31 -6.52 -0.56
CA ILE A 53 6.53 -7.47 0.21
C ILE A 53 6.51 -6.97 1.65
N ILE A 54 5.32 -6.77 2.21
CA ILE A 54 5.13 -6.41 3.60
C ILE A 54 4.58 -7.63 4.33
N LYS A 55 5.17 -7.94 5.47
CA LYS A 55 4.64 -8.91 6.43
C LYS A 55 4.37 -8.17 7.74
N TYR A 56 3.10 -8.01 8.06
CA TYR A 56 2.72 -7.35 9.29
C TYR A 56 2.99 -8.21 10.53
N PRO A 57 3.37 -7.61 11.65
CA PRO A 57 3.71 -6.20 11.81
C PRO A 57 5.15 -5.88 11.41
N LYS A 58 5.35 -4.73 10.81
CA LYS A 58 6.61 -3.98 10.71
C LYS A 58 7.77 -4.61 9.94
N LYS A 59 7.50 -5.67 9.16
CA LYS A 59 8.51 -6.26 8.29
C LYS A 59 8.26 -5.88 6.84
N ILE A 60 9.30 -5.48 6.14
CA ILE A 60 9.23 -5.14 4.73
C ILE A 60 10.48 -5.58 4.01
N TYR A 61 10.32 -5.98 2.77
CA TYR A 61 11.41 -6.21 1.83
C TYR A 61 11.03 -5.56 0.50
N CYS A 62 11.83 -4.60 0.05
CA CYS A 62 11.65 -3.95 -1.23
C CYS A 62 12.90 -4.10 -2.09
N GLU A 63 12.69 -4.36 -3.37
CA GLU A 63 13.73 -4.34 -4.39
C GLU A 63 13.43 -3.24 -5.39
N TYR A 64 14.40 -2.38 -5.66
CA TYR A 64 14.32 -1.34 -6.67
C TYR A 64 15.01 -1.82 -7.94
N ASP A 65 14.35 -1.60 -9.08
CA ASP A 65 14.98 -1.76 -10.39
C ASP A 65 15.90 -0.55 -10.62
N GLY A 66 16.98 -0.75 -11.31
CA GLY A 66 17.90 0.33 -11.64
C GLY A 66 19.34 -0.03 -11.37
N TYR A 67 20.23 0.93 -11.64
CA TYR A 67 21.67 0.73 -11.57
C TYR A 67 22.15 0.31 -10.18
N ASP A 68 21.65 0.97 -9.15
CA ASP A 68 22.09 0.74 -7.77
C ASP A 68 21.56 -0.56 -7.18
N LYS A 69 20.52 -1.14 -7.79
CA LYS A 69 19.85 -2.34 -7.27
C LYS A 69 19.56 -2.23 -5.77
N LYS A 70 18.99 -1.10 -5.40
CA LYS A 70 18.70 -0.77 -4.00
C LYS A 70 17.72 -1.77 -3.41
N ILE A 71 17.96 -2.19 -2.17
CA ILE A 71 17.00 -2.94 -1.36
C ILE A 71 16.73 -2.19 -0.06
N ILE A 72 15.51 -2.33 0.40
CA ILE A 72 15.06 -1.82 1.71
C ILE A 72 14.52 -3.01 2.48
N VAL A 73 15.04 -3.21 3.69
CA VAL A 73 14.62 -4.34 4.54
C VAL A 73 14.38 -3.83 5.96
N SER A 74 13.28 -4.25 6.56
CA SER A 74 13.04 -4.06 7.99
C SER A 74 12.72 -5.40 8.66
N ASN A 75 13.34 -5.64 9.81
CA ASN A 75 13.04 -6.79 10.67
C ASN A 75 12.04 -6.46 11.78
N GLY A 76 11.49 -5.26 11.77
CA GLY A 76 10.59 -4.75 12.81
C GLY A 76 11.24 -3.77 13.80
N LYS A 77 12.56 -3.71 13.84
CA LYS A 77 13.33 -2.79 14.71
C LYS A 77 14.29 -1.91 13.92
N THR A 78 15.00 -2.49 12.98
CA THR A 78 16.04 -1.83 12.19
C THR A 78 15.65 -1.83 10.74
N LEU A 79 15.80 -0.67 10.10
CA LEU A 79 15.65 -0.48 8.68
C LEU A 79 17.05 -0.47 8.05
N VAL A 80 17.24 -1.28 7.02
CA VAL A 80 18.47 -1.33 6.24
C VAL A 80 18.16 -0.87 4.82
N ILE A 81 18.94 0.09 4.34
CA ILE A 81 18.95 0.50 2.94
C ILE A 81 20.31 0.13 2.37
N LYS A 82 20.31 -0.75 1.37
CA LYS A 82 21.55 -1.26 0.77
C LYS A 82 21.56 -1.02 -0.72
N ASN A 83 22.71 -0.53 -1.20
CA ASN A 83 23.06 -0.51 -2.61
C ASN A 83 23.76 -1.82 -2.95
N ARG A 84 23.11 -2.71 -3.72
CA ARG A 84 23.71 -4.01 -4.05
C ARG A 84 24.78 -3.94 -5.11
N ASN A 85 24.89 -2.83 -5.81
CA ASN A 85 25.91 -2.66 -6.84
C ASN A 85 27.31 -2.40 -6.24
N ASN A 86 27.38 -1.57 -5.18
CA ASN A 86 28.66 -1.26 -4.52
C ASN A 86 28.80 -1.85 -3.10
N GLY A 87 27.74 -2.46 -2.57
CA GLY A 87 27.73 -3.07 -1.25
C GLY A 87 27.54 -2.11 -0.07
N ASN A 88 27.43 -0.81 -0.31
CA ASN A 88 27.21 0.16 0.74
C ASN A 88 25.83 0.01 1.36
N TYR A 89 25.73 0.18 2.65
CA TYR A 89 24.45 0.08 3.36
C TYR A 89 24.37 1.08 4.51
N TYR A 90 23.13 1.42 4.89
CA TYR A 90 22.82 2.31 5.98
C TYR A 90 21.82 1.64 6.91
N LEU A 91 22.01 1.83 8.21
CA LEU A 91 21.14 1.29 9.27
C LEU A 91 20.40 2.44 9.94
N TYR A 92 19.10 2.30 10.09
CA TYR A 92 18.26 3.27 10.80
C TYR A 92 17.36 2.55 11.79
N PRO A 93 17.14 3.11 12.98
CA PRO A 93 16.05 2.62 13.84
C PRO A 93 14.72 2.84 13.11
N LEU A 94 13.91 1.79 12.98
CA LEU A 94 12.63 1.89 12.27
C LEU A 94 11.73 2.98 12.89
N LYS A 95 11.73 3.10 14.21
CA LYS A 95 10.95 4.10 14.96
C LYS A 95 11.24 5.55 14.58
N LYS A 96 12.42 5.83 14.01
CA LYS A 96 12.80 7.16 13.57
C LYS A 96 12.52 7.42 12.10
N THR A 97 11.88 6.49 11.42
CA THR A 97 11.55 6.60 9.99
C THR A 97 10.03 6.66 9.80
N PRO A 98 9.56 7.34 8.71
CA PRO A 98 8.13 7.33 8.38
C PRO A 98 7.58 5.93 8.07
N LEU A 99 8.45 4.99 7.70
CA LEU A 99 8.02 3.62 7.40
C LEU A 99 7.38 2.91 8.59
N GLU A 100 7.71 3.30 9.81
CA GLU A 100 7.07 2.71 10.99
C GLU A 100 5.55 2.84 10.93
N LEU A 101 5.04 3.99 10.52
CA LEU A 101 3.60 4.23 10.39
C LEU A 101 3.00 3.41 9.23
N LEU A 102 3.69 3.35 8.10
CA LEU A 102 3.22 2.58 6.94
C LEU A 102 3.20 1.08 7.20
N LEU A 103 4.04 0.60 8.12
CA LEU A 103 4.11 -0.80 8.49
C LEU A 103 3.21 -1.14 9.68
N ASP A 104 2.35 -0.22 10.08
CA ASP A 104 1.29 -0.44 11.08
C ASP A 104 -0.04 -0.60 10.33
N LYS A 105 -0.58 -1.80 10.36
CA LYS A 105 -1.83 -2.13 9.66
C LYS A 105 -3.01 -1.28 10.18
N ASN A 106 -3.12 -1.10 11.48
CA ASN A 106 -4.20 -0.33 12.07
C ASN A 106 -4.14 1.13 11.67
N PHE A 107 -2.95 1.71 11.61
CA PHE A 107 -2.74 3.07 11.10
C PHE A 107 -3.20 3.20 9.65
N LEU A 108 -2.79 2.28 8.78
CA LEU A 108 -3.18 2.30 7.36
C LEU A 108 -4.70 2.18 7.21
N ILE A 109 -5.32 1.27 7.92
CA ILE A 109 -6.77 1.09 7.88
C ILE A 109 -7.48 2.37 8.33
N SER A 110 -7.01 3.03 9.38
CA SER A 110 -7.60 4.27 9.85
C SER A 110 -7.51 5.39 8.80
N LYS A 111 -6.39 5.46 8.09
CA LYS A 111 -6.20 6.45 7.01
C LYS A 111 -7.09 6.17 5.80
N ILE A 112 -7.26 4.91 5.44
CA ILE A 112 -8.17 4.53 4.34
C ILE A 112 -9.61 4.87 4.71
N LYS A 113 -10.03 4.67 5.95
CA LYS A 113 -11.37 5.05 6.42
C LYS A 113 -11.64 6.54 6.30
N ASP A 114 -10.62 7.38 6.47
CA ASP A 114 -10.73 8.83 6.38
C ASP A 114 -10.77 9.33 4.92
N LEU A 115 -10.50 8.49 3.94
CA LEU A 115 -10.63 8.84 2.53
C LEU A 115 -12.10 8.90 2.13
N GLU A 116 -12.46 9.98 1.45
CA GLU A 116 -13.81 10.19 0.91
C GLU A 116 -13.96 9.62 -0.51
#